data_83ac14a5c7649ffbeaa409a0cdfed567
#
_entry.id   83ac14a5c7649ffbeaa409a0cdfed567
#
_cell.length_a   1.000
_cell.length_b   1.000
_cell.length_c   1.000
_cell.angle_alpha   90.00
_cell.angle_beta   90.00
_cell.angle_gamma   90.00
#
_symmetry.space_group_name_H-M   'P 1'
#
loop_
_entity.id
_entity.type
_entity.pdbx_description
1 polymer ?
#
loop_
_entity_poly.entity_id
_entity_poly.type
_entity_poly.pdbx_seq_one_letter_code
_entity_poly.pdbx_strand_id
1 'polypeptide(L)'
;PRIYSGLDTWDVDGLLGADLLSETEKKMCNETRILPVHYLKMLDILTREIKKGQIKKKSDAYSFFKVEPSKVDRVYDMLVHKGIGDST
;
A
#
# COMPACT_ATOMS: atom_id res chain seq x y z
N PRO A 1 -20.58 -0.07 -19.55
CA PRO A 1 -20.36 0.16 -18.93
C PRO A 1 -19.54 0.98 -18.65
N ARG A 2 -19.30 1.37 -18.18
CA ARG A 2 -18.72 2.08 -17.80
C ARG A 2 -17.53 2.04 -18.08
N ILE A 3 -17.07 1.80 -18.64
CA ILE A 3 -16.01 1.54 -18.92
C ILE A 3 -15.22 2.62 -19.04
N TYR A 4 -15.31 3.44 -19.66
CA TYR A 4 -14.65 4.44 -19.92
C TYR A 4 -14.47 5.20 -18.83
N SER A 5 -15.26 5.25 -18.21
CA SER A 5 -15.18 6.07 -17.16
C SER A 5 -14.40 5.41 -16.13
N GLY A 6 -13.86 4.28 -16.39
CA GLY A 6 -13.11 3.58 -15.43
C GLY A 6 -12.03 4.40 -14.77
N LEU A 7 -11.45 5.34 -15.46
CA LEU A 7 -10.40 6.14 -14.88
C LEU A 7 -10.95 7.10 -13.85
N ASP A 8 -12.12 7.65 -14.08
CA ASP A 8 -12.68 8.59 -13.15
C ASP A 8 -13.42 7.90 -12.04
N THR A 9 -13.85 6.68 -12.28
CA THR A 9 -14.64 5.99 -11.29
C THR A 9 -13.91 4.82 -10.70
N TRP A 10 -12.60 4.88 -10.64
CA TRP A 10 -11.79 3.83 -10.06
C TRP A 10 -12.26 3.61 -8.62
N ASP A 11 -12.70 2.41 -8.32
CA ASP A 11 -13.28 2.11 -7.04
C ASP A 11 -12.64 0.86 -6.49
N VAL A 12 -11.91 0.99 -5.41
CA VAL A 12 -11.17 -0.11 -4.84
C VAL A 12 -12.10 -1.23 -4.36
N ASP A 13 -13.33 -0.92 -3.98
CA ASP A 13 -14.23 -1.96 -3.49
C ASP A 13 -14.55 -3.02 -4.53
N GLY A 14 -14.44 -2.69 -5.78
CA GLY A 14 -14.73 -3.65 -6.83
C GLY A 14 -13.51 -4.43 -7.27
N LEU A 15 -12.36 -4.21 -6.64
CA LEU A 15 -11.14 -4.85 -7.07
C LEU A 15 -10.80 -6.06 -6.22
N LEU A 16 -10.07 -7.00 -6.82
CA LEU A 16 -9.67 -8.20 -6.12
C LEU A 16 -8.82 -7.84 -4.89
N GLY A 17 -9.13 -8.44 -3.78
CA GLY A 17 -8.38 -8.21 -2.55
C GLY A 17 -8.91 -7.11 -1.67
N ALA A 18 -9.87 -6.33 -2.16
CA ALA A 18 -10.39 -5.20 -1.40
C ALA A 18 -11.07 -5.64 -0.10
N ASP A 19 -11.65 -6.80 -0.09
CA ASP A 19 -12.34 -7.29 1.09
C ASP A 19 -11.37 -7.58 2.24
N LEU A 20 -10.09 -7.60 1.98
CA LEU A 20 -9.09 -7.82 3.01
C LEU A 20 -8.60 -6.51 3.61
N LEU A 21 -9.07 -5.39 3.10
CA LEU A 21 -8.61 -4.08 3.57
C LEU A 21 -9.59 -3.42 4.52
N SER A 22 -9.07 -2.65 5.46
CA SER A 22 -9.92 -1.84 6.33
C SER A 22 -10.40 -0.64 5.52
N GLU A 23 -11.33 0.12 6.05
CA GLU A 23 -11.83 1.30 5.35
C GLU A 23 -10.73 2.32 5.12
N THR A 24 -9.84 2.49 6.09
CA THR A 24 -8.72 3.41 5.95
C THR A 24 -7.80 2.96 4.83
N GLU A 25 -7.55 1.65 4.74
CA GLU A 25 -6.70 1.12 3.70
C GLU A 25 -7.33 1.26 2.33
N LYS A 26 -8.65 1.04 2.24
CA LYS A 26 -9.35 1.22 0.98
C LYS A 26 -9.26 2.66 0.51
N LYS A 27 -9.43 3.59 1.43
CA LYS A 27 -9.34 5.00 1.09
C LYS A 27 -7.95 5.33 0.58
N MET A 28 -6.93 4.83 1.24
CA MET A 28 -5.56 5.08 0.82
C MET A 28 -5.28 4.50 -0.56
N CYS A 29 -5.78 3.30 -0.84
CA CYS A 29 -5.61 2.70 -2.15
C CYS A 29 -6.32 3.52 -3.22
N ASN A 30 -7.51 4.05 -2.91
CA ASN A 30 -8.21 4.90 -3.86
C ASN A 30 -7.43 6.16 -4.14
N GLU A 31 -6.88 6.78 -3.12
CA GLU A 31 -6.14 8.03 -3.28
C GLU A 31 -4.84 7.85 -4.04
N THR A 32 -4.16 6.75 -3.80
CA THR A 32 -2.87 6.51 -4.43
C THR A 32 -2.97 5.70 -5.71
N ARG A 33 -4.14 5.16 -6.02
CA ARG A 33 -4.35 4.32 -7.20
C ARG A 33 -3.48 3.08 -7.16
N ILE A 34 -3.35 2.49 -5.99
CA ILE A 34 -2.64 1.23 -5.82
C ILE A 34 -3.69 0.12 -5.75
N LEU A 35 -3.51 -0.92 -6.55
CA LEU A 35 -4.46 -2.03 -6.52
C LEU A 35 -4.37 -2.74 -5.17
N PRO A 36 -5.51 -3.19 -4.62
CA PRO A 36 -5.49 -3.87 -3.32
C PRO A 36 -4.51 -5.02 -3.23
N VAL A 37 -4.45 -5.88 -4.24
CA VAL A 37 -3.53 -7.01 -4.21
C VAL A 37 -2.08 -6.54 -4.22
N HIS A 38 -1.79 -5.47 -4.92
CA HIS A 38 -0.44 -4.92 -4.95
C HIS A 38 -0.10 -4.30 -3.61
N TYR A 39 -1.06 -3.59 -3.01
CA TYR A 39 -0.89 -3.00 -1.69
C TYR A 39 -0.58 -4.09 -0.66
N LEU A 40 -1.35 -5.18 -0.68
CA LEU A 40 -1.13 -6.27 0.26
C LEU A 40 0.25 -6.89 0.09
N LYS A 41 0.70 -7.01 -1.17
CA LYS A 41 2.03 -7.54 -1.44
C LYS A 41 3.11 -6.60 -0.92
N MET A 42 2.91 -5.30 -1.09
CA MET A 42 3.84 -4.31 -0.58
C MET A 42 3.92 -4.37 0.95
N LEU A 43 2.77 -4.53 1.61
CA LEU A 43 2.77 -4.66 3.06
C LEU A 43 3.57 -5.87 3.51
N ASP A 44 3.40 -6.98 2.81
CA ASP A 44 4.10 -8.20 3.15
C ASP A 44 5.61 -8.02 3.01
N ILE A 45 6.04 -7.42 1.92
CA ILE A 45 7.46 -7.18 1.69
C ILE A 45 8.01 -6.24 2.74
N LEU A 46 7.30 -5.14 3.01
CA LEU A 46 7.76 -4.17 4.00
C LEU A 46 7.88 -4.81 5.37
N THR A 47 6.87 -5.56 5.78
CA THR A 47 6.88 -6.20 7.08
C THR A 47 8.07 -7.14 7.21
N ARG A 48 8.29 -7.94 6.18
CA ARG A 48 9.36 -8.91 6.19
C ARG A 48 10.73 -8.24 6.25
N GLU A 49 10.94 -7.23 5.42
CA GLU A 49 12.23 -6.59 5.34
C GLU A 49 12.53 -5.70 6.56
N ILE A 50 11.49 -5.13 7.15
CA ILE A 50 11.67 -4.38 8.38
C ILE A 50 12.10 -5.33 9.49
N LYS A 51 11.48 -6.49 9.58
CA LYS A 51 11.84 -7.45 10.61
C LYS A 51 13.25 -8.00 10.42
N LYS A 52 13.72 -8.04 9.18
CA LYS A 52 15.07 -8.51 8.92
C LYS A 52 16.10 -7.42 9.15
N GLY A 53 15.65 -6.19 9.36
CA GLY A 53 16.57 -5.07 9.53
C GLY A 53 17.06 -4.45 8.25
N GLN A 54 16.48 -4.84 7.10
CA GLN A 54 16.88 -4.28 5.81
C GLN A 54 16.22 -2.94 5.56
N ILE A 55 15.07 -2.68 6.15
CA ILE A 55 14.38 -1.41 6.02
C ILE A 55 14.32 -0.82 7.41
N LYS A 56 15.03 0.26 7.63
CA LYS A 56 15.04 0.94 8.92
C LYS A 56 14.31 2.26 8.87
N LYS A 57 14.08 2.77 7.68
CA LYS A 57 13.37 4.03 7.52
C LYS A 57 12.69 4.01 6.17
N LYS A 58 11.83 4.99 5.95
CA LYS A 58 11.02 5.05 4.75
C LYS A 58 11.86 5.04 3.47
N SER A 59 12.95 5.78 3.46
CA SER A 59 13.75 5.84 2.25
C SER A 59 14.40 4.51 1.91
N ASP A 60 14.61 3.64 2.89
CA ASP A 60 15.17 2.33 2.61
C ASP A 60 14.17 1.47 1.83
N ALA A 61 12.89 1.77 1.97
CA ALA A 61 11.87 0.98 1.31
C ALA A 61 11.78 1.27 -0.19
N TYR A 62 12.21 2.43 -0.61
CA TYR A 62 12.04 2.82 -2.01
C TYR A 62 12.72 1.84 -2.98
N SER A 63 13.84 1.30 -2.60
CA SER A 63 14.58 0.42 -3.49
C SER A 63 13.94 -0.95 -3.66
N PHE A 64 12.98 -1.28 -2.82
CA PHE A 64 12.33 -2.58 -2.91
C PHE A 64 11.14 -2.59 -3.87
N PHE A 65 10.72 -1.43 -4.34
CA PHE A 65 9.54 -1.34 -5.18
C PHE A 65 9.79 -0.53 -6.43
N LYS A 66 9.07 -0.85 -7.49
CA LYS A 66 9.21 -0.13 -8.74
C LYS A 66 8.05 0.83 -8.94
N VAL A 67 7.53 1.37 -7.85
CA VAL A 67 6.47 2.36 -7.93
C VAL A 67 7.02 3.68 -7.44
N GLU A 68 6.26 4.74 -7.64
CA GLU A 68 6.69 6.07 -7.24
C GLU A 68 6.95 6.13 -5.74
N PRO A 69 8.00 6.82 -5.31
CA PRO A 69 8.29 6.95 -3.89
C PRO A 69 7.13 7.47 -3.06
N SER A 70 6.31 8.37 -3.63
CA SER A 70 5.17 8.89 -2.91
C SER A 70 4.17 7.79 -2.55
N LYS A 71 4.05 6.78 -3.40
CA LYS A 71 3.15 5.68 -3.10
C LYS A 71 3.75 4.77 -2.04
N VAL A 72 5.05 4.56 -2.09
CA VAL A 72 5.74 3.78 -1.07
C VAL A 72 5.60 4.47 0.27
N ASP A 73 5.70 5.80 0.31
CA ASP A 73 5.54 6.55 1.53
C ASP A 73 4.17 6.30 2.14
N ARG A 74 3.12 6.32 1.31
CA ARG A 74 1.77 6.14 1.81
C ARG A 74 1.58 4.75 2.39
N VAL A 75 2.12 3.74 1.73
CA VAL A 75 2.00 2.38 2.21
C VAL A 75 2.82 2.20 3.49
N TYR A 76 4.00 2.76 3.53
CA TYR A 76 4.85 2.68 4.72
C TYR A 76 4.16 3.34 5.91
N ASP A 77 3.60 4.52 5.70
CA ASP A 77 2.90 5.23 6.77
C ASP A 77 1.70 4.42 7.27
N MET A 78 1.01 3.76 6.37
CA MET A 78 -0.12 2.93 6.76
C MET A 78 0.35 1.75 7.61
N LEU A 79 1.48 1.16 7.25
CA LEU A 79 2.02 0.04 7.99
C LEU A 79 2.42 0.48 9.40
N VAL A 80 3.07 1.61 9.51
CA VAL A 80 3.46 2.14 10.80
C VAL A 80 2.21 2.45 11.64
N HIS A 81 1.18 2.98 11.01
CA HIS A 81 -0.07 3.28 11.69
C HIS A 81 -0.70 2.00 12.24
N LYS A 82 -0.48 0.89 11.58
CA LYS A 82 -1.01 -0.39 12.05
C LYS A 82 -0.14 -0.97 13.17
N GLY A 83 0.96 -0.30 13.49
CA GLY A 83 1.80 -0.75 14.59
C GLY A 83 2.91 -1.71 14.24
N ILE A 84 3.15 -1.93 12.96
CA ILE A 84 4.19 -2.85 12.56
C ILE A 84 5.40 -2.06 12.15
N GLY A 85 6.54 -2.49 12.61
CA GLY A 85 7.79 -1.89 12.13
C GLY A 85 8.26 -0.71 12.90
N ASP A 86 7.41 0.03 13.51
CA ASP A 86 7.82 1.17 14.22
C ASP A 86 7.76 0.95 15.61
N SER A 87 8.24 0.02 16.05
CA SER A 87 8.12 -0.24 17.29
C SER A 87 8.99 0.33 18.05
N THR A 88 9.62 0.85 17.61
CA THR A 88 10.45 1.35 18.42
C THR A 88 10.36 2.27 18.85
#